data_aaafc0b5e7425a46f7a95391da28d5ab
#
_entry.id   aaafc0b5e7425a46f7a95391da28d5ab
#
_cell.length_a   1.000
_cell.length_b   1.000
_cell.length_c   1.000
_cell.angle_alpha   90.00
_cell.angle_beta   90.00
_cell.angle_gamma   90.00
#
_symmetry.space_group_name_H-M   'P 1'
#
loop_
_entity.id
_entity.type
_entity.pdbx_description
1 polymer ?
#
loop_
_entity_poly.entity_id
_entity_poly.type
_entity_poly.pdbx_seq_one_letter_code
_entity_poly.pdbx_strand_id
1 'polypeptide(L)'
;MNARIALTIAVLTAGCSDIITPSRTPRYLADAGGDTFHWPADRLPVRYFVDARGALPRLVRTGLSVWEDQFLYGEFRGVVVADSSAADVIVRWQDSVPADVPPDTAGALGACDGVTTYVVDSTKTMTGPEHVSLRVRLGYTLPQIAECFRRVVTHELGHSLGILSHSPATTDLMYGTPAIERPTERDRNTAQVVYHTPATIFPPRR
;
A
#
# COMPACT_ATOMS: atom_id res chain seq x y z
N MET A 1 19.75 -0.06 -70.93
CA MET A 1 19.96 0.83 -69.78
C MET A 1 18.86 0.53 -68.76
N ASN A 2 19.16 -0.25 -67.74
CA ASN A 2 18.16 -0.63 -66.70
C ASN A 2 18.43 0.20 -65.46
N ALA A 3 17.58 1.17 -65.20
CA ALA A 3 17.62 1.96 -63.96
C ALA A 3 17.06 1.13 -62.81
N ARG A 4 17.90 0.79 -61.83
CA ARG A 4 17.48 0.19 -60.55
C ARG A 4 17.05 1.31 -59.60
N ILE A 5 15.76 1.37 -59.29
CA ILE A 5 15.23 2.26 -58.25
C ILE A 5 15.49 1.59 -56.92
N ALA A 6 16.38 2.16 -56.09
CA ALA A 6 16.60 1.76 -54.71
C ALA A 6 15.54 2.42 -53.85
N LEU A 7 14.61 1.60 -53.30
CA LEU A 7 13.62 2.06 -52.33
C LEU A 7 14.25 2.05 -50.95
N THR A 8 14.58 3.23 -50.42
CA THR A 8 15.09 3.37 -49.05
C THR A 8 13.89 3.41 -48.10
N ILE A 9 13.69 2.31 -47.36
CA ILE A 9 12.70 2.25 -46.27
C ILE A 9 13.33 2.91 -45.06
N ALA A 10 12.89 4.12 -44.71
CA ALA A 10 13.20 4.76 -43.43
C ALA A 10 12.34 4.11 -42.34
N VAL A 11 12.97 3.27 -41.54
CA VAL A 11 12.36 2.73 -40.30
C VAL A 11 12.35 3.86 -39.27
N LEU A 12 11.18 4.49 -39.11
CA LEU A 12 10.92 5.37 -37.98
C LEU A 12 10.84 4.50 -36.70
N THR A 13 11.95 4.38 -36.00
CA THR A 13 11.94 3.93 -34.61
C THR A 13 11.29 5.03 -33.76
N ALA A 14 9.97 4.99 -33.66
CA ALA A 14 9.29 5.72 -32.60
C ALA A 14 9.74 5.10 -31.27
N GLY A 15 10.73 5.72 -30.64
CA GLY A 15 11.12 5.39 -29.29
C GLY A 15 9.92 5.64 -28.38
N CYS A 16 9.30 4.58 -27.85
CA CYS A 16 8.41 4.68 -26.70
C CYS A 16 9.28 5.03 -25.49
N SER A 17 9.66 6.28 -25.33
CA SER A 17 10.57 6.71 -24.27
C SER A 17 9.89 7.44 -23.14
N ASP A 18 8.57 7.55 -23.13
CA ASP A 18 7.88 8.15 -22.00
C ASP A 18 6.85 7.16 -21.42
N ILE A 19 7.24 6.52 -20.32
CA ILE A 19 6.26 5.96 -19.38
C ILE A 19 5.53 7.19 -18.81
N ILE A 20 4.49 7.62 -19.50
CA ILE A 20 3.67 8.75 -19.06
C ILE A 20 2.95 8.28 -17.82
N THR A 21 3.35 8.79 -16.66
CA THR A 21 2.58 8.61 -15.43
C THR A 21 1.13 9.00 -15.72
N PRO A 22 0.15 8.09 -15.56
CA PRO A 22 -1.22 8.39 -15.94
C PRO A 22 -1.73 9.60 -15.18
N SER A 23 -2.28 10.58 -15.90
CA SER A 23 -2.95 11.72 -15.28
C SER A 23 -4.27 11.23 -14.68
N ARG A 24 -4.24 10.87 -13.40
CA ARG A 24 -5.42 10.46 -12.63
C ARG A 24 -5.85 11.58 -11.71
N THR A 25 -7.07 12.04 -11.86
CA THR A 25 -7.70 13.07 -11.01
C THR A 25 -9.12 12.66 -10.70
N PRO A 26 -9.64 12.89 -9.47
CA PRO A 26 -8.95 13.49 -8.34
C PRO A 26 -7.94 12.53 -7.68
N ARG A 27 -6.85 13.08 -7.13
CA ARG A 27 -5.83 12.34 -6.36
C ARG A 27 -5.15 13.24 -5.34
N TYR A 28 -4.33 12.68 -4.46
CA TYR A 28 -3.44 13.39 -3.54
C TYR A 28 -2.00 12.88 -3.70
N LEU A 29 -1.03 13.56 -3.09
CA LEU A 29 0.36 13.13 -3.08
C LEU A 29 0.51 11.94 -2.13
N ALA A 30 1.13 10.87 -2.60
CA ALA A 30 1.35 9.65 -1.83
C ALA A 30 2.75 9.56 -1.22
N ASP A 31 3.65 10.47 -1.60
CA ASP A 31 5.04 10.48 -1.15
C ASP A 31 5.19 10.93 0.31
N ALA A 32 6.28 10.51 0.95
CA ALA A 32 6.70 10.99 2.25
C ALA A 32 8.01 11.78 2.09
N GLY A 33 7.93 13.11 2.11
CA GLY A 33 9.11 13.96 1.97
C GLY A 33 9.84 13.84 0.62
N GLY A 34 9.11 13.50 -0.45
CA GLY A 34 9.64 13.24 -1.79
C GLY A 34 10.04 11.79 -2.05
N ASP A 35 9.97 10.92 -1.05
CA ASP A 35 10.22 9.49 -1.21
C ASP A 35 8.97 8.76 -1.69
N THR A 36 9.17 7.87 -2.67
CA THR A 36 8.13 7.05 -3.31
C THR A 36 8.47 5.58 -3.18
N PHE A 37 7.44 4.76 -3.02
CA PHE A 37 7.58 3.31 -2.94
C PHE A 37 6.45 2.62 -3.68
N HIS A 38 6.73 1.49 -4.29
CA HIS A 38 5.79 0.46 -4.69
C HIS A 38 6.52 -0.88 -4.84
N TRP A 39 5.80 -1.97 -4.72
CA TRP A 39 6.35 -3.29 -4.95
C TRP A 39 6.64 -3.49 -6.44
N PRO A 40 7.87 -3.85 -6.85
CA PRO A 40 8.17 -4.12 -8.24
C PRO A 40 7.54 -5.44 -8.71
N ALA A 41 7.32 -5.57 -10.01
CA ALA A 41 6.59 -6.70 -10.60
C ALA A 41 7.20 -8.08 -10.30
N ASP A 42 8.53 -8.17 -10.16
CA ASP A 42 9.25 -9.40 -9.81
C ASP A 42 9.08 -9.81 -8.34
N ARG A 43 8.45 -8.95 -7.53
CA ARG A 43 8.13 -9.22 -6.12
C ARG A 43 6.68 -9.65 -5.91
N LEU A 44 5.87 -9.65 -6.95
CA LEU A 44 4.47 -10.04 -6.86
C LEU A 44 4.28 -11.58 -6.94
N PRO A 45 3.36 -12.14 -6.17
CA PRO A 45 2.56 -11.47 -5.14
C PRO A 45 3.40 -11.09 -3.91
N VAL A 46 3.09 -9.94 -3.30
CA VAL A 46 3.66 -9.51 -2.02
C VAL A 46 3.19 -10.48 -0.93
N ARG A 47 4.10 -10.96 -0.10
CA ARG A 47 3.84 -11.99 0.90
C ARG A 47 3.60 -11.38 2.27
N TYR A 48 2.41 -11.58 2.80
CA TYR A 48 1.96 -11.07 4.09
C TYR A 48 1.94 -12.21 5.12
N PHE A 49 2.78 -12.14 6.13
CA PHE A 49 2.57 -12.95 7.33
C PHE A 49 1.60 -12.23 8.26
N VAL A 50 0.62 -12.94 8.81
CA VAL A 50 -0.44 -12.37 9.64
C VAL A 50 -0.57 -13.18 10.92
N ASP A 51 -0.53 -12.50 12.07
CA ASP A 51 -0.78 -13.16 13.34
C ASP A 51 -2.12 -13.92 13.31
N ALA A 52 -2.09 -15.20 13.73
CA ALA A 52 -3.27 -16.08 13.75
C ALA A 52 -4.21 -15.74 14.93
N ARG A 53 -4.60 -14.46 15.05
CA ARG A 53 -5.40 -13.96 16.19
C ARG A 53 -6.79 -13.51 15.70
N GLY A 54 -7.83 -14.17 16.20
CA GLY A 54 -9.22 -13.81 15.95
C GLY A 54 -9.55 -13.72 14.45
N ALA A 55 -10.15 -12.62 14.03
CA ALA A 55 -10.55 -12.38 12.65
C ALA A 55 -9.43 -11.76 11.77
N LEU A 56 -8.27 -11.44 12.34
CA LEU A 56 -7.22 -10.68 11.65
C LEU A 56 -6.80 -11.30 10.32
N PRO A 57 -6.52 -12.61 10.20
CA PRO A 57 -6.13 -13.18 8.90
C PRO A 57 -7.21 -13.06 7.83
N ARG A 58 -8.49 -13.08 8.23
CA ARG A 58 -9.61 -12.87 7.30
C ARG A 58 -9.72 -11.40 6.88
N LEU A 59 -9.55 -10.48 7.82
CA LEU A 59 -9.60 -9.04 7.54
C LEU A 59 -8.47 -8.63 6.59
N VAL A 60 -7.25 -9.12 6.81
CA VAL A 60 -6.12 -8.86 5.91
C VAL A 60 -6.39 -9.40 4.51
N ARG A 61 -6.86 -10.66 4.35
CA ARG A 61 -7.23 -11.18 3.02
C ARG A 61 -8.29 -10.35 2.33
N THR A 62 -9.31 -9.90 3.07
CA THR A 62 -10.35 -9.02 2.53
C THR A 62 -9.77 -7.68 2.10
N GLY A 63 -8.93 -7.05 2.93
CA GLY A 63 -8.30 -5.77 2.61
C GLY A 63 -7.35 -5.86 1.41
N LEU A 64 -6.58 -6.95 1.29
CA LEU A 64 -5.74 -7.20 0.11
C LEU A 64 -6.59 -7.29 -1.16
N SER A 65 -7.67 -8.09 -1.15
CA SER A 65 -8.59 -8.19 -2.30
C SER A 65 -9.21 -6.84 -2.66
N VAL A 66 -9.58 -6.04 -1.66
CA VAL A 66 -10.14 -4.69 -1.89
C VAL A 66 -9.13 -3.78 -2.59
N TRP A 67 -7.83 -3.86 -2.24
CA TRP A 67 -6.79 -3.09 -2.92
C TRP A 67 -6.42 -3.66 -4.29
N GLU A 68 -6.36 -4.99 -4.46
CA GLU A 68 -6.15 -5.63 -5.75
C GLU A 68 -7.18 -5.20 -6.79
N ASP A 69 -8.44 -5.06 -6.38
CA ASP A 69 -9.56 -4.61 -7.23
C ASP A 69 -9.39 -3.15 -7.73
N GLN A 70 -8.45 -2.37 -7.17
CA GLN A 70 -8.18 -1.01 -7.62
C GLN A 70 -7.23 -0.96 -8.84
N PHE A 71 -6.62 -2.08 -9.21
CA PHE A 71 -5.63 -2.18 -10.28
C PHE A 71 -6.15 -3.01 -11.47
N LEU A 72 -6.24 -2.38 -12.63
CA LEU A 72 -6.82 -3.02 -13.82
C LEU A 72 -5.93 -4.10 -14.44
N TYR A 73 -4.62 -3.98 -14.27
CA TYR A 73 -3.64 -4.84 -14.94
C TYR A 73 -2.86 -5.73 -13.95
N GLY A 74 -3.30 -5.78 -12.69
CA GLY A 74 -2.68 -6.61 -11.66
C GLY A 74 -1.32 -6.10 -11.22
N GLU A 75 -1.13 -4.77 -11.23
CA GLU A 75 0.08 -4.07 -10.78
C GLU A 75 0.38 -4.32 -9.30
N PHE A 76 -0.63 -4.67 -8.51
CA PHE A 76 -0.51 -5.13 -7.14
C PHE A 76 -1.23 -6.46 -6.95
N ARG A 77 -0.62 -7.36 -6.21
CA ARG A 77 -1.19 -8.59 -5.68
C ARG A 77 -0.57 -8.92 -4.35
N GLY A 78 -1.37 -9.39 -3.39
CA GLY A 78 -0.93 -9.83 -2.08
C GLY A 78 -1.36 -11.25 -1.76
N VAL A 79 -0.56 -11.98 -1.01
CA VAL A 79 -0.89 -13.34 -0.55
C VAL A 79 -0.52 -13.51 0.92
N VAL A 80 -1.38 -14.17 1.69
CA VAL A 80 -1.07 -14.50 3.07
C VAL A 80 -0.26 -15.78 3.12
N VAL A 81 0.92 -15.72 3.78
CA VAL A 81 1.84 -16.84 3.97
C VAL A 81 1.86 -17.31 5.42
N ALA A 82 2.24 -18.58 5.65
CA ALA A 82 2.29 -19.16 6.97
C ALA A 82 3.62 -18.91 7.71
N ASP A 83 4.69 -18.65 6.97
CA ASP A 83 6.04 -18.46 7.50
C ASP A 83 6.43 -16.98 7.47
N SER A 84 6.69 -16.42 8.66
CA SER A 84 7.11 -15.02 8.79
C SER A 84 8.50 -14.75 8.20
N SER A 85 9.37 -15.76 8.14
CA SER A 85 10.71 -15.60 7.54
C SER A 85 10.65 -15.41 6.02
N ALA A 86 9.55 -15.84 5.40
CA ALA A 86 9.30 -15.67 3.96
C ALA A 86 8.49 -14.42 3.64
N ALA A 87 8.09 -13.63 4.62
CA ALA A 87 7.21 -12.49 4.44
C ALA A 87 7.92 -11.25 3.94
N ASP A 88 7.24 -10.49 3.10
CA ASP A 88 7.63 -9.14 2.69
C ASP A 88 6.99 -8.08 3.63
N VAL A 89 5.83 -8.41 4.19
CA VAL A 89 5.09 -7.60 5.16
C VAL A 89 4.65 -8.47 6.34
N ILE A 90 4.84 -8.00 7.57
CA ILE A 90 4.43 -8.68 8.80
C ILE A 90 3.31 -7.89 9.46
N VAL A 91 2.13 -8.47 9.54
CA VAL A 91 0.95 -7.88 10.18
C VAL A 91 0.77 -8.48 11.57
N ARG A 92 0.87 -7.64 12.60
CA ARG A 92 0.77 -8.07 13.99
C ARG A 92 -0.34 -7.38 14.74
N TRP A 93 -0.97 -8.14 15.60
CA TRP A 93 -1.87 -7.61 16.62
C TRP A 93 -1.06 -7.36 17.89
N GLN A 94 -0.85 -6.09 18.22
CA GLN A 94 -0.21 -5.69 19.47
C GLN A 94 -1.20 -5.71 20.64
N ASP A 95 -0.66 -5.83 21.84
CA ASP A 95 -1.47 -5.78 23.05
C ASP A 95 -2.19 -4.45 23.22
N SER A 96 -3.26 -4.51 24.01
CA SER A 96 -4.13 -3.36 24.25
C SER A 96 -3.37 -2.19 24.88
N VAL A 97 -3.63 -0.99 24.38
CA VAL A 97 -3.14 0.26 24.97
C VAL A 97 -4.24 0.82 25.88
N PRO A 98 -3.91 1.33 27.09
CA PRO A 98 -4.90 2.00 27.94
C PRO A 98 -5.64 3.11 27.17
N ALA A 99 -6.93 3.30 27.48
CA ALA A 99 -7.78 4.25 26.77
C ALA A 99 -7.38 5.73 26.99
N ASP A 100 -6.64 6.00 28.07
CA ASP A 100 -6.13 7.32 28.45
C ASP A 100 -4.80 7.69 27.76
N VAL A 101 -4.14 6.73 27.10
CA VAL A 101 -2.99 7.03 26.27
C VAL A 101 -3.49 7.81 25.04
N PRO A 102 -3.06 9.06 24.86
CA PRO A 102 -3.46 9.82 23.68
C PRO A 102 -3.17 9.03 22.40
N PRO A 103 -4.06 9.10 21.40
CA PRO A 103 -3.70 8.61 20.09
C PRO A 103 -2.40 9.31 19.68
N ASP A 104 -1.40 8.55 19.23
CA ASP A 104 -0.37 9.21 18.45
C ASP A 104 -1.14 9.82 17.26
N THR A 105 -0.76 11.04 16.91
CA THR A 105 -1.56 12.01 16.16
C THR A 105 -1.94 11.58 14.74
N ALA A 106 -1.66 10.34 14.36
CA ALA A 106 -1.76 9.87 12.99
C ALA A 106 -2.97 8.98 12.69
N GLY A 107 -3.89 8.73 13.63
CA GLY A 107 -5.04 7.96 13.19
C GLY A 107 -5.81 7.11 14.19
N ALA A 108 -5.90 7.53 15.44
CA ALA A 108 -6.70 6.78 16.41
C ALA A 108 -8.20 6.88 16.12
N LEU A 109 -8.76 5.78 15.65
CA LEU A 109 -10.21 5.58 15.49
C LEU A 109 -10.94 5.28 16.80
N GLY A 110 -10.51 5.79 17.94
CA GLY A 110 -11.13 5.51 19.22
C GLY A 110 -10.88 4.06 19.72
N ALA A 111 -11.51 3.06 19.11
CA ALA A 111 -11.44 1.65 19.57
C ALA A 111 -10.18 0.89 19.15
N CYS A 112 -9.48 1.34 18.14
CA CYS A 112 -8.23 0.78 17.65
C CYS A 112 -7.41 1.81 16.91
N ASP A 113 -6.15 1.51 16.65
CA ASP A 113 -5.30 2.23 15.70
C ASP A 113 -4.37 1.26 14.95
N GLY A 114 -3.68 1.77 13.96
CA GLY A 114 -2.69 1.04 13.19
C GLY A 114 -1.49 1.92 12.86
N VAL A 115 -0.39 1.29 12.54
CA VAL A 115 0.79 1.96 11.99
C VAL A 115 1.55 1.00 11.08
N THR A 116 1.93 1.50 9.91
CA THR A 116 2.82 0.82 8.98
C THR A 116 4.19 1.45 9.04
N THR A 117 5.23 0.63 9.25
CA THR A 117 6.61 1.08 9.40
C THR A 117 7.57 0.20 8.58
N TYR A 118 8.65 0.81 8.12
CA TYR A 118 9.78 0.13 7.49
C TYR A 118 11.08 0.85 7.88
N VAL A 119 12.21 0.16 7.71
CA VAL A 119 13.54 0.72 7.95
C VAL A 119 14.35 0.63 6.67
N VAL A 120 14.96 1.73 6.25
CA VAL A 120 15.82 1.78 5.07
C VAL A 120 17.28 2.05 5.46
N ASP A 121 18.20 1.54 4.68
CA ASP A 121 19.62 1.88 4.77
C ASP A 121 19.96 3.20 4.04
N SER A 122 21.24 3.54 3.99
CA SER A 122 21.73 4.76 3.31
C SER A 122 21.50 4.75 1.79
N THR A 123 21.18 3.59 1.19
CA THR A 123 20.86 3.45 -0.23
C THR A 123 19.34 3.46 -0.48
N LYS A 124 18.54 3.76 0.53
CA LYS A 124 17.07 3.68 0.53
C LYS A 124 16.53 2.27 0.24
N THR A 125 17.32 1.22 0.55
CA THR A 125 16.87 -0.16 0.48
C THR A 125 16.34 -0.58 1.85
N MET A 126 15.17 -1.20 1.89
CA MET A 126 14.61 -1.72 3.15
C MET A 126 15.52 -2.80 3.72
N THR A 127 15.78 -2.75 5.02
CA THR A 127 16.67 -3.69 5.72
C THR A 127 15.95 -4.95 6.22
N GLY A 128 14.64 -5.01 6.06
CA GLY A 128 13.78 -6.12 6.46
C GLY A 128 12.35 -5.93 5.93
N PRO A 129 11.42 -6.80 6.34
CA PRO A 129 10.03 -6.67 5.96
C PRO A 129 9.40 -5.38 6.50
N GLU A 130 8.34 -4.92 5.86
CA GLU A 130 7.47 -3.92 6.44
C GLU A 130 6.71 -4.50 7.64
N HIS A 131 6.37 -3.64 8.59
CA HIS A 131 5.60 -4.01 9.78
C HIS A 131 4.31 -3.20 9.84
N VAL A 132 3.18 -3.90 9.84
CA VAL A 132 1.85 -3.36 10.12
C VAL A 132 1.49 -3.77 11.55
N SER A 133 1.43 -2.81 12.43
CA SER A 133 1.06 -3.00 13.84
C SER A 133 -0.35 -2.49 14.09
N LEU A 134 -1.23 -3.37 14.59
CA LEU A 134 -2.62 -3.06 14.89
C LEU A 134 -2.83 -3.14 16.40
N ARG A 135 -3.34 -2.08 17.00
CA ARG A 135 -3.52 -1.95 18.44
C ARG A 135 -5.00 -1.78 18.79
N VAL A 136 -5.42 -2.45 19.85
CA VAL A 136 -6.77 -2.32 20.42
C VAL A 136 -6.70 -1.43 21.65
N ARG A 137 -7.69 -0.57 21.84
CA ARG A 137 -7.82 0.22 23.06
C ARG A 137 -8.75 -0.44 24.07
N LEU A 138 -8.35 -0.39 25.34
CA LEU A 138 -9.19 -0.85 26.43
C LEU A 138 -10.43 0.03 26.59
N GLY A 139 -11.52 -0.55 27.08
CA GLY A 139 -12.77 0.17 27.35
C GLY A 139 -13.76 0.16 26.17
N TYR A 140 -13.43 -0.43 25.05
CA TYR A 140 -14.33 -0.60 23.91
C TYR A 140 -14.91 -2.00 23.82
N THR A 141 -16.12 -2.12 23.28
CA THR A 141 -16.79 -3.42 23.08
C THR A 141 -16.22 -4.16 21.87
N LEU A 142 -16.36 -5.48 21.83
CA LEU A 142 -15.92 -6.30 20.69
C LEU A 142 -16.51 -5.84 19.35
N PRO A 143 -17.81 -5.45 19.23
CA PRO A 143 -18.33 -4.90 18.00
C PRO A 143 -17.64 -3.61 17.55
N GLN A 144 -17.35 -2.68 18.47
CA GLN A 144 -16.64 -1.43 18.17
C GLN A 144 -15.21 -1.71 17.68
N ILE A 145 -14.50 -2.64 18.32
CA ILE A 145 -13.16 -3.08 17.91
C ILE A 145 -13.22 -3.72 16.52
N ALA A 146 -14.20 -4.59 16.26
CA ALA A 146 -14.34 -5.26 14.97
C ALA A 146 -14.66 -4.27 13.83
N GLU A 147 -15.50 -3.27 14.09
CA GLU A 147 -15.78 -2.20 13.12
C GLU A 147 -14.54 -1.35 12.85
N CYS A 148 -13.83 -0.95 13.90
CA CYS A 148 -12.59 -0.21 13.79
C CYS A 148 -11.56 -0.98 12.94
N PHE A 149 -11.35 -2.25 13.22
CA PHE A 149 -10.36 -3.08 12.51
C PHE A 149 -10.68 -3.27 11.03
N ARG A 150 -11.93 -3.32 10.61
CA ARG A 150 -12.26 -3.39 9.18
C ARG A 150 -11.73 -2.19 8.39
N ARG A 151 -11.77 -1.00 9.00
CA ARG A 151 -11.28 0.25 8.40
C ARG A 151 -9.76 0.33 8.49
N VAL A 152 -9.21 0.17 9.69
CA VAL A 152 -7.78 0.35 9.95
C VAL A 152 -6.94 -0.68 9.20
N VAL A 153 -7.32 -1.95 9.16
CA VAL A 153 -6.59 -2.97 8.39
C VAL A 153 -6.48 -2.57 6.92
N THR A 154 -7.59 -2.17 6.29
CA THR A 154 -7.57 -1.80 4.87
C THR A 154 -6.75 -0.51 4.65
N HIS A 155 -6.80 0.45 5.59
CA HIS A 155 -5.98 1.65 5.58
C HIS A 155 -4.48 1.33 5.64
N GLU A 156 -4.05 0.54 6.64
CA GLU A 156 -2.64 0.17 6.81
C GLU A 156 -2.10 -0.63 5.62
N LEU A 157 -2.94 -1.48 5.01
CA LEU A 157 -2.56 -2.15 3.76
C LEU A 157 -2.34 -1.15 2.62
N GLY A 158 -3.05 -0.02 2.59
CA GLY A 158 -2.81 1.08 1.66
C GLY A 158 -1.42 1.69 1.83
N HIS A 159 -0.94 1.84 3.07
CA HIS A 159 0.44 2.24 3.34
C HIS A 159 1.43 1.18 2.87
N SER A 160 1.18 -0.09 3.18
CA SER A 160 2.09 -1.18 2.83
C SER A 160 2.21 -1.44 1.32
N LEU A 161 1.30 -0.96 0.51
CA LEU A 161 1.41 -1.05 -0.96
C LEU A 161 2.12 0.17 -1.60
N GLY A 162 2.37 1.24 -0.81
CA GLY A 162 3.16 2.39 -1.25
C GLY A 162 2.50 3.76 -1.13
N ILE A 163 1.29 3.89 -0.58
CA ILE A 163 0.71 5.20 -0.25
C ILE A 163 1.33 5.66 1.09
N LEU A 164 2.46 6.36 1.03
CA LEU A 164 3.26 6.70 2.22
C LEU A 164 2.69 7.86 3.03
N SER A 165 1.73 8.62 2.50
CA SER A 165 1.11 9.75 3.19
C SER A 165 -0.40 9.61 3.29
N HIS A 166 -1.02 10.42 4.15
CA HIS A 166 -2.47 10.44 4.30
C HIS A 166 -3.16 11.34 3.27
N SER A 167 -4.39 10.98 2.91
CA SER A 167 -5.26 11.88 2.16
C SER A 167 -5.65 13.10 3.01
N PRO A 168 -5.72 14.30 2.43
CA PRO A 168 -6.25 15.47 3.11
C PRO A 168 -7.77 15.49 3.27
N ALA A 169 -8.50 14.57 2.60
CA ALA A 169 -9.96 14.52 2.63
C ALA A 169 -10.48 13.47 3.63
N THR A 170 -11.31 13.91 4.55
CA THR A 170 -11.90 13.07 5.62
C THR A 170 -12.79 11.94 5.10
N THR A 171 -13.20 12.00 3.84
CA THR A 171 -14.04 10.99 3.18
C THR A 171 -13.24 9.85 2.55
N ASP A 172 -11.92 9.97 2.45
CA ASP A 172 -11.06 8.95 1.84
C ASP A 172 -10.67 7.87 2.86
N LEU A 173 -10.42 6.66 2.38
CA LEU A 173 -9.91 5.57 3.21
C LEU A 173 -8.53 5.91 3.77
N MET A 174 -7.67 6.53 2.97
CA MET A 174 -6.31 6.91 3.39
C MET A 174 -6.26 8.23 4.17
N TYR A 175 -7.40 8.77 4.64
CA TYR A 175 -7.39 9.82 5.64
C TYR A 175 -6.89 9.26 6.98
N GLY A 176 -6.14 10.04 7.77
CA GLY A 176 -5.48 9.58 9.01
C GLY A 176 -6.44 8.95 10.06
N THR A 177 -7.74 9.23 9.97
CA THR A 177 -8.80 8.56 10.76
C THR A 177 -9.89 8.07 9.82
N PRO A 178 -9.72 6.91 9.13
CA PRO A 178 -10.65 6.48 8.10
C PRO A 178 -12.04 6.19 8.68
N ALA A 179 -13.08 6.75 8.03
CA ALA A 179 -14.48 6.51 8.36
C ALA A 179 -15.14 5.42 7.51
N ILE A 180 -14.44 4.95 6.47
CA ILE A 180 -14.92 3.98 5.47
C ILE A 180 -14.00 2.76 5.39
N GLU A 181 -14.50 1.67 4.79
CA GLU A 181 -13.79 0.40 4.70
C GLU A 181 -13.19 0.12 3.30
N ARG A 182 -13.47 0.98 2.32
CA ARG A 182 -13.05 0.79 0.93
C ARG A 182 -12.39 2.04 0.37
N PRO A 183 -11.39 1.88 -0.50
CA PRO A 183 -10.77 3.00 -1.21
C PRO A 183 -11.80 3.81 -2.00
N THR A 184 -11.69 5.12 -1.93
CA THR A 184 -12.43 6.05 -2.79
C THR A 184 -11.80 6.10 -4.19
N GLU A 185 -12.42 6.84 -5.10
CA GLU A 185 -11.82 7.13 -6.40
C GLU A 185 -10.46 7.83 -6.26
N ARG A 186 -10.33 8.72 -5.28
CA ARG A 186 -9.07 9.43 -5.02
C ARG A 186 -7.98 8.50 -4.51
N ASP A 187 -8.31 7.59 -3.59
CA ASP A 187 -7.38 6.57 -3.10
C ASP A 187 -6.92 5.66 -4.24
N ARG A 188 -7.86 5.18 -5.07
CA ARG A 188 -7.57 4.37 -6.26
C ARG A 188 -6.65 5.10 -7.23
N ASN A 189 -6.99 6.33 -7.60
CA ASN A 189 -6.20 7.11 -8.55
C ASN A 189 -4.80 7.37 -8.00
N THR A 190 -4.67 7.63 -6.70
CA THR A 190 -3.39 7.80 -6.01
C THR A 190 -2.56 6.52 -6.07
N ALA A 191 -3.14 5.36 -5.71
CA ALA A 191 -2.46 4.06 -5.78
C ALA A 191 -1.97 3.74 -7.21
N GLN A 192 -2.83 3.96 -8.23
CA GLN A 192 -2.45 3.74 -9.62
C GLN A 192 -1.30 4.65 -10.08
N VAL A 193 -1.27 5.92 -9.63
CA VAL A 193 -0.14 6.82 -9.93
C VAL A 193 1.13 6.35 -9.24
N VAL A 194 1.07 5.91 -7.98
CA VAL A 194 2.22 5.35 -7.25
C VAL A 194 2.89 4.23 -8.04
N TYR A 195 2.11 3.28 -8.56
CA TYR A 195 2.65 2.14 -9.32
C TYR A 195 3.21 2.49 -10.71
N HIS A 196 2.95 3.72 -11.18
CA HIS A 196 3.51 4.24 -12.43
C HIS A 196 4.53 5.37 -12.20
N THR A 197 4.90 5.62 -10.94
CA THR A 197 5.93 6.59 -10.58
C THR A 197 7.21 5.84 -10.19
N PRO A 198 8.40 6.22 -10.67
CA PRO A 198 9.64 5.56 -10.25
C PRO A 198 9.80 5.56 -8.73
N ALA A 199 10.07 4.39 -8.15
CA ALA A 199 10.31 4.25 -6.73
C ALA A 199 11.69 4.81 -6.36
N THR A 200 11.78 5.48 -5.21
CA THR A 200 13.05 5.93 -4.60
C THR A 200 13.44 5.05 -3.41
N ILE A 201 12.47 4.33 -2.83
CA ILE A 201 12.68 3.31 -1.81
C ILE A 201 12.54 1.94 -2.47
N PHE A 202 13.42 1.00 -2.09
CA PHE A 202 13.49 -0.33 -2.68
C PHE A 202 13.24 -1.41 -1.63
N PRO A 203 12.51 -2.50 -1.97
CA PRO A 203 12.34 -3.63 -1.05
C PRO A 203 13.68 -4.33 -0.77
N PRO A 204 13.78 -5.15 0.31
CA PRO A 204 14.99 -5.91 0.62
C PRO A 204 15.38 -6.82 -0.54
N ARG A 205 16.68 -7.04 -0.75
CA ARG A 205 17.13 -8.05 -1.72
C ARG A 205 16.74 -9.44 -1.22
N ARG A 206 16.18 -10.26 -2.08
CA ARG A 206 15.95 -11.68 -1.81
C ARG A 206 17.18 -12.50 -2.06
#